data_1ee638a49e86d6289c79ce66a556aa61
#
_entry.id   1ee638a49e86d6289c79ce66a556aa61
#
_cell.length_a   1.000
_cell.length_b   1.000
_cell.length_c   1.000
_cell.angle_alpha   90.00
_cell.angle_beta   90.00
_cell.angle_gamma   90.00
#
_symmetry.space_group_name_H-M   'P 1'
#
loop_
_entity.id
_entity.type
_entity.pdbx_description
1 polymer ?
#
loop_
_entity_poly.entity_id
_entity_poly.type
_entity_poly.pdbx_seq_one_letter_code
_entity_poly.pdbx_strand_id
1 'polypeptide(L)'
;MLKAIVFDMDETLLDINLSAFIAVLVREEAGLIARIGRVSPLKAVAAYGSALMAVNATDHDGERTNRQIFDDVIRERTGVPLDDPVIADAMAYYEREVLRSRNDRIIHARPMPGGREAVLAAHERGLHVALLTNPSFSRACIETRMGWGDLTDLPFELVTVMENSRHCKPTASYYRESLAQLGLDPTEALMVGNDPKRDFAEPGCGLTTAYVGGGEPERACWCGSMADFASRLDEIIGRFAERERLQLD
;
A
#
# COMPACT_ATOMS: atom_id res chain seq x y z
N MET A 1 17.54 10.96 13.40
CA MET A 1 16.63 10.60 14.55
C MET A 1 15.29 10.13 14.00
N LEU A 2 14.78 9.01 14.50
CA LEU A 2 13.48 8.47 14.07
C LEU A 2 12.35 9.46 14.36
N LYS A 3 11.56 9.78 13.34
CA LYS A 3 10.39 10.67 13.43
C LYS A 3 9.09 9.99 12.98
N ALA A 4 9.19 8.93 12.17
CA ALA A 4 8.02 8.22 11.66
C ALA A 4 8.18 6.71 11.69
N ILE A 5 7.08 6.01 11.91
CA ILE A 5 6.94 4.59 11.56
C ILE A 5 5.86 4.48 10.50
N VAL A 6 6.24 3.90 9.37
CA VAL A 6 5.34 3.72 8.24
C VAL A 6 5.12 2.23 8.00
N PHE A 7 3.87 1.86 7.80
CA PHE A 7 3.45 0.46 7.76
C PHE A 7 3.00 0.07 6.34
N ASP A 8 3.36 -1.11 5.91
CA ASP A 8 2.63 -1.78 4.84
C ASP A 8 1.27 -2.27 5.33
N MET A 9 0.38 -2.64 4.42
CA MET A 9 -0.96 -3.12 4.76
C MET A 9 -1.10 -4.63 4.66
N ASP A 10 -0.90 -5.18 3.46
CA ASP A 10 -1.20 -6.58 3.19
C ASP A 10 -0.18 -7.51 3.83
N GLU A 11 -0.66 -8.53 4.55
CA GLU A 11 0.17 -9.45 5.33
C GLU A 11 1.07 -8.76 6.38
N THR A 12 0.87 -7.45 6.60
CA THR A 12 1.52 -6.64 7.64
C THR A 12 0.53 -6.19 8.71
N LEU A 13 -0.46 -5.36 8.35
CA LEU A 13 -1.55 -4.93 9.24
C LEU A 13 -2.87 -5.67 8.95
N LEU A 14 -2.98 -6.26 7.77
CA LEU A 14 -4.13 -6.98 7.27
C LEU A 14 -3.70 -8.40 6.87
N ASP A 15 -4.16 -9.43 7.58
CA ASP A 15 -4.01 -10.83 7.18
C ASP A 15 -5.02 -11.12 6.07
N ILE A 16 -4.55 -11.34 4.84
CA ILE A 16 -5.41 -11.45 3.65
C ILE A 16 -4.82 -12.43 2.62
N ASN A 17 -5.67 -13.16 1.93
CA ASN A 17 -5.28 -13.81 0.68
C ASN A 17 -5.30 -12.79 -0.46
N LEU A 18 -4.21 -12.04 -0.60
CA LEU A 18 -4.06 -10.95 -1.57
C LEU A 18 -4.29 -11.41 -3.02
N SER A 19 -3.83 -12.61 -3.38
CA SER A 19 -4.02 -13.14 -4.74
C SER A 19 -5.49 -13.40 -5.05
N ALA A 20 -6.25 -13.94 -4.10
CA ALA A 20 -7.68 -14.14 -4.24
C ALA A 20 -8.44 -12.81 -4.31
N PHE A 21 -8.07 -11.84 -3.47
CA PHE A 21 -8.60 -10.49 -3.52
C PHE A 21 -8.43 -9.85 -4.90
N ILE A 22 -7.20 -9.85 -5.43
CA ILE A 22 -6.89 -9.29 -6.76
C ILE A 22 -7.71 -9.99 -7.85
N ALA A 23 -7.83 -11.31 -7.81
CA ALA A 23 -8.60 -12.06 -8.79
C ALA A 23 -10.10 -11.69 -8.78
N VAL A 24 -10.69 -11.51 -7.59
CA VAL A 24 -12.08 -11.06 -7.44
C VAL A 24 -12.26 -9.65 -7.96
N LEU A 25 -11.41 -8.72 -7.52
CA LEU A 25 -11.45 -7.32 -7.92
C LEU A 25 -11.34 -7.16 -9.44
N VAL A 26 -10.30 -7.74 -10.04
CA VAL A 26 -10.07 -7.66 -11.50
C VAL A 26 -11.26 -8.22 -12.28
N ARG A 27 -11.79 -9.38 -11.86
CA ARG A 27 -12.95 -9.97 -12.52
C ARG A 27 -14.17 -9.07 -12.48
N GLU A 28 -14.47 -8.48 -11.33
CA GLU A 28 -15.69 -7.73 -11.11
C GLU A 28 -15.59 -6.32 -11.71
N GLU A 29 -14.49 -5.61 -11.53
CA GLU A 29 -14.28 -4.29 -12.14
C GLU A 29 -14.10 -4.35 -13.65
N ALA A 30 -13.34 -5.30 -14.17
CA ALA A 30 -13.29 -5.52 -15.61
C ALA A 30 -14.67 -5.89 -16.18
N GLY A 31 -15.51 -6.60 -15.41
CA GLY A 31 -16.89 -6.87 -15.75
C GLY A 31 -17.76 -5.60 -15.83
N LEU A 32 -17.54 -4.62 -14.95
CA LEU A 32 -18.18 -3.30 -15.00
C LEU A 32 -17.71 -2.54 -16.24
N ILE A 33 -16.40 -2.46 -16.47
CA ILE A 33 -15.79 -1.82 -17.63
C ILE A 33 -16.31 -2.43 -18.94
N ALA A 34 -16.42 -3.77 -19.01
CA ALA A 34 -16.95 -4.46 -20.19
C ALA A 34 -18.40 -4.04 -20.51
N ARG A 35 -19.24 -3.92 -19.48
CA ARG A 35 -20.65 -3.48 -19.64
C ARG A 35 -20.75 -2.02 -20.08
N ILE A 36 -20.01 -1.13 -19.44
CA ILE A 36 -20.00 0.30 -19.75
C ILE A 36 -19.46 0.54 -21.17
N GLY A 37 -18.31 -0.03 -21.47
CA GLY A 37 -17.63 0.13 -22.76
C GLY A 37 -18.21 -0.72 -23.91
N ARG A 38 -19.18 -1.62 -23.61
CA ARG A 38 -19.72 -2.59 -24.57
C ARG A 38 -18.61 -3.39 -25.28
N VAL A 39 -17.55 -3.72 -24.55
CA VAL A 39 -16.44 -4.55 -25.03
C VAL A 39 -16.55 -5.97 -24.49
N SER A 40 -15.83 -6.92 -25.09
CA SER A 40 -15.83 -8.29 -24.56
C SER A 40 -15.19 -8.35 -23.16
N PRO A 41 -15.67 -9.24 -22.28
CA PRO A 41 -15.06 -9.42 -20.94
C PRO A 41 -13.56 -9.73 -21.02
N LEU A 42 -13.13 -10.51 -21.99
CA LEU A 42 -11.71 -10.82 -22.18
C LEU A 42 -10.88 -9.56 -22.49
N LYS A 43 -11.41 -8.67 -23.34
CA LYS A 43 -10.76 -7.40 -23.67
C LYS A 43 -10.66 -6.51 -22.41
N ALA A 44 -11.70 -6.44 -21.61
CA ALA A 44 -11.72 -5.64 -20.40
C ALA A 44 -10.73 -6.18 -19.34
N VAL A 45 -10.67 -7.51 -19.13
CA VAL A 45 -9.68 -8.14 -18.23
C VAL A 45 -8.26 -7.87 -18.71
N ALA A 46 -8.00 -8.00 -20.01
CA ALA A 46 -6.68 -7.71 -20.57
C ALA A 46 -6.30 -6.22 -20.43
N ALA A 47 -7.27 -5.31 -20.61
CA ALA A 47 -7.06 -3.88 -20.40
C ALA A 47 -6.73 -3.58 -18.92
N TYR A 48 -7.50 -4.16 -18.01
CA TYR A 48 -7.26 -4.00 -16.57
C TYR A 48 -5.88 -4.51 -16.14
N GLY A 49 -5.50 -5.70 -16.57
CA GLY A 49 -4.16 -6.26 -16.33
C GLY A 49 -3.05 -5.37 -16.88
N SER A 50 -3.24 -4.81 -18.09
CA SER A 50 -2.28 -3.87 -18.69
C SER A 50 -2.20 -2.56 -17.89
N ALA A 51 -3.31 -2.05 -17.37
CA ALA A 51 -3.34 -0.86 -16.55
C ALA A 51 -2.59 -1.08 -15.22
N LEU A 52 -2.82 -2.22 -14.55
CA LEU A 52 -2.04 -2.58 -13.35
C LEU A 52 -0.54 -2.72 -13.64
N MET A 53 -0.17 -3.31 -14.78
CA MET A 53 1.23 -3.41 -15.17
C MET A 53 1.85 -2.05 -15.44
N ALA A 54 1.13 -1.14 -16.12
CA ALA A 54 1.59 0.22 -16.36
C ALA A 54 1.79 0.99 -15.04
N VAL A 55 0.84 0.93 -14.11
CA VAL A 55 0.95 1.56 -12.78
C VAL A 55 2.17 1.04 -11.99
N ASN A 56 2.48 -0.25 -12.10
CA ASN A 56 3.59 -0.87 -11.37
C ASN A 56 4.94 -0.82 -12.13
N ALA A 57 5.01 -0.16 -13.27
CA ALA A 57 6.27 0.05 -13.97
C ALA A 57 7.19 0.96 -13.12
N THR A 58 8.50 0.73 -13.20
CA THR A 58 9.49 1.43 -12.36
C THR A 58 10.12 2.65 -13.03
N ASP A 59 9.79 2.89 -14.30
CA ASP A 59 10.36 3.94 -15.16
C ASP A 59 9.42 5.15 -15.35
N HIS A 60 8.52 5.40 -14.39
CA HIS A 60 7.63 6.55 -14.42
C HIS A 60 8.41 7.85 -14.31
N ASP A 61 8.00 8.85 -15.11
CA ASP A 61 8.53 10.22 -15.06
C ASP A 61 8.08 11.01 -13.81
N GLY A 62 7.06 10.52 -13.09
CA GLY A 62 6.50 11.18 -11.91
C GLY A 62 5.57 12.37 -12.22
N GLU A 63 5.22 12.60 -13.49
CA GLU A 63 4.31 13.69 -13.87
C GLU A 63 2.84 13.34 -13.59
N ARG A 64 2.45 12.09 -13.86
CA ARG A 64 1.07 11.61 -13.68
C ARG A 64 0.92 10.78 -12.41
N THR A 65 -0.24 10.88 -11.78
CA THR A 65 -0.61 9.96 -10.71
C THR A 65 -0.86 8.55 -11.23
N ASN A 66 -0.73 7.56 -10.38
CA ASN A 66 -1.03 6.16 -10.73
C ASN A 66 -2.49 6.01 -11.20
N ARG A 67 -3.41 6.82 -10.66
CA ARG A 67 -4.79 6.88 -11.10
C ARG A 67 -4.90 7.36 -12.56
N GLN A 68 -4.22 8.41 -12.91
CA GLN A 68 -4.21 8.93 -14.29
C GLN A 68 -3.62 7.90 -15.27
N ILE A 69 -2.53 7.23 -14.90
CA ILE A 69 -1.93 6.17 -15.72
C ILE A 69 -2.93 5.02 -15.93
N PHE A 70 -3.58 4.58 -14.86
CA PHE A 70 -4.57 3.52 -14.92
C PHE A 70 -5.75 3.88 -15.85
N ASP A 71 -6.32 5.08 -15.66
CA ASP A 71 -7.47 5.57 -16.43
C ASP A 71 -7.14 5.74 -17.90
N ASP A 72 -5.95 6.25 -18.23
CA ASP A 72 -5.49 6.41 -19.60
C ASP A 72 -5.40 5.07 -20.34
N VAL A 73 -4.81 4.04 -19.71
CA VAL A 73 -4.71 2.69 -20.31
C VAL A 73 -6.09 2.06 -20.49
N ILE A 74 -6.99 2.20 -19.53
CA ILE A 74 -8.37 1.68 -19.67
C ILE A 74 -9.09 2.40 -20.81
N ARG A 75 -9.00 3.74 -20.88
CA ARG A 75 -9.60 4.54 -21.95
C ARG A 75 -9.07 4.15 -23.31
N GLU A 76 -7.76 4.05 -23.47
CA GLU A 76 -7.12 3.67 -24.74
C GLU A 76 -7.59 2.29 -25.22
N ARG A 77 -7.66 1.33 -24.31
CA ARG A 77 -7.96 -0.07 -24.68
C ARG A 77 -9.45 -0.38 -24.77
N THR A 78 -10.31 0.31 -24.04
CA THR A 78 -11.74 -0.01 -23.95
C THR A 78 -12.66 1.10 -24.42
N GLY A 79 -12.18 2.34 -24.51
CA GLY A 79 -12.98 3.53 -24.75
C GLY A 79 -13.74 4.05 -23.53
N VAL A 80 -13.57 3.44 -22.35
CA VAL A 80 -14.26 3.83 -21.12
C VAL A 80 -13.47 4.94 -20.41
N PRO A 81 -14.05 6.14 -20.24
CA PRO A 81 -13.43 7.23 -19.50
C PRO A 81 -13.72 7.04 -17.99
N LEU A 82 -12.83 6.39 -17.25
CA LEU A 82 -13.03 6.16 -15.81
C LEU A 82 -13.00 7.45 -14.98
N ASP A 83 -12.47 8.54 -15.53
CA ASP A 83 -12.50 9.89 -14.97
C ASP A 83 -13.81 10.66 -15.21
N ASP A 84 -14.74 10.12 -16.02
CA ASP A 84 -16.11 10.64 -16.07
C ASP A 84 -16.77 10.54 -14.68
N PRO A 85 -17.33 11.62 -14.11
CA PRO A 85 -17.84 11.61 -12.74
C PRO A 85 -18.88 10.52 -12.46
N VAL A 86 -19.76 10.21 -13.43
CA VAL A 86 -20.79 9.17 -13.25
C VAL A 86 -20.18 7.78 -13.22
N ILE A 87 -19.16 7.55 -14.05
CA ILE A 87 -18.46 6.26 -14.09
C ILE A 87 -17.58 6.11 -12.84
N ALA A 88 -16.85 7.17 -12.47
CA ALA A 88 -16.04 7.20 -11.25
C ALA A 88 -16.88 6.91 -10.00
N ASP A 89 -18.05 7.53 -9.87
CA ASP A 89 -18.98 7.28 -8.77
C ASP A 89 -19.49 5.84 -8.75
N ALA A 90 -19.80 5.27 -9.92
CA ALA A 90 -20.24 3.88 -10.03
C ALA A 90 -19.14 2.88 -9.64
N MET A 91 -17.89 3.14 -10.04
CA MET A 91 -16.73 2.32 -9.64
C MET A 91 -16.49 2.44 -8.12
N ALA A 92 -16.47 3.66 -7.60
CA ALA A 92 -16.29 3.89 -6.17
C ALA A 92 -17.46 3.32 -5.32
N TYR A 93 -18.70 3.34 -5.83
CA TYR A 93 -19.82 2.66 -5.19
C TYR A 93 -19.60 1.15 -5.12
N TYR A 94 -19.16 0.54 -6.23
CA TYR A 94 -18.83 -0.87 -6.25
C TYR A 94 -17.77 -1.20 -5.18
N GLU A 95 -16.68 -0.43 -5.12
CA GLU A 95 -15.58 -0.67 -4.19
C GLU A 95 -16.00 -0.51 -2.71
N ARG A 96 -16.83 0.49 -2.38
CA ARG A 96 -17.26 0.73 -1.00
C ARG A 96 -18.36 -0.22 -0.53
N GLU A 97 -19.34 -0.51 -1.39
CA GLU A 97 -20.55 -1.21 -0.97
C GLU A 97 -20.55 -2.68 -1.38
N VAL A 98 -20.15 -2.99 -2.61
CA VAL A 98 -20.21 -4.36 -3.12
C VAL A 98 -18.97 -5.13 -2.73
N LEU A 99 -17.79 -4.58 -2.98
CA LEU A 99 -16.50 -5.22 -2.66
C LEU A 99 -16.39 -5.53 -1.16
N ARG A 100 -16.90 -4.65 -0.30
CA ARG A 100 -16.92 -4.86 1.15
C ARG A 100 -17.55 -6.18 1.55
N SER A 101 -18.59 -6.63 0.83
CA SER A 101 -19.29 -7.90 1.07
C SER A 101 -18.55 -9.13 0.54
N ARG A 102 -17.45 -8.92 -0.21
CA ARG A 102 -16.65 -10.01 -0.82
C ARG A 102 -15.62 -10.62 0.10
N ASN A 103 -15.47 -10.08 1.31
CA ASN A 103 -14.61 -10.71 2.32
C ASN A 103 -15.25 -12.03 2.80
N ASP A 104 -14.90 -13.09 2.15
CA ASP A 104 -15.41 -14.45 2.38
C ASP A 104 -14.27 -15.40 2.78
N ARG A 105 -14.53 -16.70 2.73
CA ARG A 105 -13.54 -17.74 3.07
C ARG A 105 -12.36 -17.80 2.09
N ILE A 106 -12.47 -17.20 0.92
CA ILE A 106 -11.44 -17.21 -0.14
C ILE A 106 -10.49 -16.03 0.05
N ILE A 107 -11.03 -14.82 0.18
CA ILE A 107 -10.25 -13.59 0.46
C ILE A 107 -9.72 -13.63 1.90
N HIS A 108 -10.56 -14.03 2.85
CA HIS A 108 -10.20 -14.29 4.24
C HIS A 108 -9.42 -13.14 4.91
N ALA A 109 -9.87 -11.90 4.66
CA ALA A 109 -9.24 -10.72 5.23
C ALA A 109 -9.68 -10.50 6.69
N ARG A 110 -8.71 -10.23 7.57
CA ARG A 110 -8.93 -9.97 8.99
C ARG A 110 -7.78 -9.13 9.57
N PRO A 111 -7.98 -8.48 10.74
CA PRO A 111 -6.90 -7.76 11.41
C PRO A 111 -5.69 -8.65 11.68
N MET A 112 -4.48 -8.12 11.42
CA MET A 112 -3.23 -8.79 11.80
C MET A 112 -3.04 -8.67 13.32
N PRO A 113 -2.81 -9.78 14.04
CA PRO A 113 -2.52 -9.72 15.48
C PRO A 113 -1.34 -8.81 15.81
N GLY A 114 -1.54 -7.83 16.69
CA GLY A 114 -0.54 -6.84 17.06
C GLY A 114 -0.48 -5.62 16.12
N GLY A 115 -1.23 -5.61 15.00
CA GLY A 115 -1.18 -4.52 14.02
C GLY A 115 -1.69 -3.19 14.59
N ARG A 116 -2.90 -3.19 15.16
CA ARG A 116 -3.48 -1.99 15.78
C ARG A 116 -2.62 -1.47 16.93
N GLU A 117 -2.17 -2.39 17.78
CA GLU A 117 -1.32 -2.08 18.94
C GLU A 117 0.00 -1.43 18.50
N ALA A 118 0.60 -1.88 17.41
CA ALA A 118 1.84 -1.32 16.85
C ALA A 118 1.64 0.13 16.37
N VAL A 119 0.56 0.38 15.63
CA VAL A 119 0.23 1.72 15.11
C VAL A 119 -0.05 2.69 16.26
N LEU A 120 -0.87 2.29 17.24
CA LEU A 120 -1.19 3.12 18.40
C LEU A 120 0.05 3.36 19.27
N ALA A 121 0.87 2.33 19.51
CA ALA A 121 2.10 2.47 20.29
C ALA A 121 3.11 3.42 19.62
N ALA A 122 3.19 3.46 18.31
CA ALA A 122 4.01 4.43 17.59
C ALA A 122 3.47 5.86 17.74
N HIS A 123 2.16 6.03 17.58
CA HIS A 123 1.49 7.32 17.73
C HIS A 123 1.60 7.88 19.16
N GLU A 124 1.41 7.04 20.19
CA GLU A 124 1.54 7.42 21.59
C GLU A 124 2.95 7.93 21.95
N ARG A 125 3.97 7.52 21.20
CA ARG A 125 5.35 8.01 21.35
C ARG A 125 5.62 9.32 20.58
N GLY A 126 4.58 9.91 20.01
CA GLY A 126 4.69 11.15 19.24
C GLY A 126 5.36 10.98 17.87
N LEU A 127 5.44 9.74 17.37
CA LEU A 127 5.93 9.48 16.02
C LEU A 127 4.81 9.67 14.99
N HIS A 128 5.15 10.21 13.83
CA HIS A 128 4.24 10.19 12.68
C HIS A 128 3.94 8.76 12.28
N VAL A 129 2.68 8.46 11.94
CA VAL A 129 2.28 7.15 11.44
C VAL A 129 1.62 7.25 10.08
N ALA A 130 1.99 6.38 9.15
CA ALA A 130 1.42 6.34 7.81
C ALA A 130 1.24 4.90 7.32
N LEU A 131 0.25 4.72 6.44
CA LEU A 131 0.00 3.47 5.73
C LEU A 131 0.59 3.59 4.32
N LEU A 132 1.77 3.03 4.13
CA LEU A 132 2.48 3.00 2.85
C LEU A 132 2.26 1.66 2.15
N THR A 133 1.05 1.42 1.67
CA THR A 133 0.74 0.26 0.83
C THR A 133 1.13 0.51 -0.62
N ASN A 134 1.28 -0.54 -1.44
CA ASN A 134 1.55 -0.33 -2.86
C ASN A 134 0.37 0.37 -3.54
N PRO A 135 0.53 1.58 -4.11
CA PRO A 135 -0.58 2.42 -4.56
C PRO A 135 -1.09 2.01 -5.95
N SER A 136 -1.46 0.73 -6.08
CA SER A 136 -2.01 0.14 -7.30
C SER A 136 -3.54 0.05 -7.29
N PHE A 137 -4.18 0.56 -6.23
CA PHE A 137 -5.64 0.54 -6.05
C PHE A 137 -6.16 1.93 -5.67
N SER A 138 -7.44 2.15 -5.97
CA SER A 138 -8.15 3.39 -5.65
C SER A 138 -8.27 3.62 -4.14
N ARG A 139 -8.53 4.85 -3.75
CA ARG A 139 -8.83 5.20 -2.36
C ARG A 139 -9.98 4.36 -1.78
N ALA A 140 -11.08 4.22 -2.49
CA ALA A 140 -12.25 3.48 -2.02
C ALA A 140 -11.94 1.98 -1.82
N CYS A 141 -11.13 1.40 -2.71
CA CYS A 141 -10.65 0.03 -2.58
C CYS A 141 -9.74 -0.14 -1.35
N ILE A 142 -8.81 0.77 -1.12
CA ILE A 142 -7.92 0.74 0.05
C ILE A 142 -8.72 0.91 1.35
N GLU A 143 -9.64 1.88 1.41
CA GLU A 143 -10.50 2.12 2.58
C GLU A 143 -11.39 0.91 2.91
N THR A 144 -11.90 0.22 1.89
CA THR A 144 -12.64 -1.04 2.07
C THR A 144 -11.77 -2.12 2.73
N ARG A 145 -10.53 -2.25 2.30
CA ARG A 145 -9.57 -3.22 2.88
C ARG A 145 -9.12 -2.80 4.28
N MET A 146 -8.93 -1.50 4.52
CA MET A 146 -8.71 -0.97 5.87
C MET A 146 -9.86 -1.36 6.80
N GLY A 147 -11.11 -1.30 6.30
CA GLY A 147 -12.29 -1.75 7.05
C GLY A 147 -12.24 -3.23 7.43
N TRP A 148 -11.73 -4.10 6.55
CA TRP A 148 -11.54 -5.52 6.87
C TRP A 148 -10.44 -5.76 7.92
N GLY A 149 -9.45 -4.88 7.96
CA GLY A 149 -8.33 -4.92 8.92
C GLY A 149 -8.60 -4.18 10.22
N ASP A 150 -9.78 -3.58 10.41
CA ASP A 150 -10.09 -2.72 11.55
C ASP A 150 -9.08 -1.58 11.72
N LEU A 151 -8.73 -0.92 10.59
CA LEU A 151 -7.70 0.11 10.49
C LEU A 151 -8.24 1.53 10.26
N THR A 152 -9.56 1.69 10.07
CA THR A 152 -10.17 2.96 9.60
C THR A 152 -10.17 4.07 10.64
N ASP A 153 -10.12 3.76 11.91
CA ASP A 153 -10.07 4.69 13.04
C ASP A 153 -8.64 4.98 13.55
N LEU A 154 -7.64 4.35 12.94
CA LEU A 154 -6.25 4.57 13.34
C LEU A 154 -5.71 5.92 12.82
N PRO A 155 -4.80 6.56 13.57
CA PRO A 155 -4.35 7.93 13.32
C PRO A 155 -3.31 8.01 12.18
N PHE A 156 -3.60 7.42 11.02
CA PHE A 156 -2.72 7.54 9.86
C PHE A 156 -2.78 8.95 9.28
N GLU A 157 -1.65 9.64 9.25
CA GLU A 157 -1.50 10.97 8.65
C GLU A 157 -1.43 10.90 7.12
N LEU A 158 -1.01 9.76 6.58
CA LEU A 158 -0.98 9.48 5.15
C LEU A 158 -1.39 8.03 4.89
N VAL A 159 -2.22 7.83 3.88
CA VAL A 159 -2.51 6.55 3.27
C VAL A 159 -2.21 6.65 1.78
N THR A 160 -1.25 5.85 1.28
CA THR A 160 -0.92 5.87 -0.15
C THR A 160 -1.95 5.13 -0.98
N VAL A 161 -2.41 5.77 -2.04
CA VAL A 161 -3.44 5.31 -2.97
C VAL A 161 -3.08 5.74 -4.40
N MET A 162 -3.75 5.21 -5.41
CA MET A 162 -3.52 5.62 -6.81
C MET A 162 -3.60 7.14 -7.02
N GLU A 163 -4.51 7.81 -6.30
CA GLU A 163 -4.83 9.23 -6.50
C GLU A 163 -3.76 10.18 -5.96
N ASN A 164 -2.96 9.74 -4.96
CA ASN A 164 -1.95 10.59 -4.32
C ASN A 164 -0.50 10.11 -4.51
N SER A 165 -0.28 9.11 -5.35
CA SER A 165 1.04 8.54 -5.61
C SER A 165 1.34 8.51 -7.11
N ARG A 166 2.60 8.70 -7.47
CA ARG A 166 3.10 8.67 -8.85
C ARG A 166 4.03 7.51 -9.14
N HIS A 167 4.51 6.87 -8.09
CA HIS A 167 5.43 5.75 -8.14
C HIS A 167 4.90 4.59 -7.30
N CYS A 168 5.50 3.41 -7.44
CA CYS A 168 5.19 2.21 -6.68
C CYS A 168 6.42 1.67 -5.94
N LYS A 169 6.19 0.86 -4.92
CA LYS A 169 7.24 0.08 -4.25
C LYS A 169 7.95 -0.84 -5.28
N PRO A 170 9.24 -1.07 -5.15
CA PRO A 170 10.16 -0.61 -4.09
C PRO A 170 10.95 0.66 -4.45
N THR A 171 10.54 1.44 -5.46
CA THR A 171 11.33 2.56 -5.99
C THR A 171 11.67 3.59 -4.90
N ALA A 172 12.89 4.12 -4.95
CA ALA A 172 13.28 5.19 -4.04
C ALA A 172 12.40 6.44 -4.20
N SER A 173 11.92 6.69 -5.42
CA SER A 173 10.97 7.78 -5.72
C SER A 173 9.67 7.64 -4.95
N TYR A 174 9.08 6.43 -4.88
CA TYR A 174 7.87 6.18 -4.10
C TYR A 174 8.04 6.55 -2.62
N TYR A 175 9.11 6.09 -1.98
CA TYR A 175 9.32 6.36 -0.56
C TYR A 175 9.64 7.82 -0.30
N ARG A 176 10.42 8.48 -1.17
CA ARG A 176 10.71 9.91 -1.04
C ARG A 176 9.47 10.77 -1.23
N GLU A 177 8.64 10.51 -2.25
CA GLU A 177 7.41 11.28 -2.47
C GLU A 177 6.39 11.08 -1.34
N SER A 178 6.28 9.85 -0.81
CA SER A 178 5.37 9.56 0.29
C SER A 178 5.80 10.26 1.58
N LEU A 179 7.07 10.15 1.95
CA LEU A 179 7.58 10.77 3.17
C LEU A 179 7.66 12.30 3.06
N ALA A 180 7.90 12.85 1.86
CA ALA A 180 7.84 14.28 1.62
C ALA A 180 6.44 14.88 1.88
N GLN A 181 5.36 14.11 1.71
CA GLN A 181 4.00 14.56 2.08
C GLN A 181 3.84 14.74 3.60
N LEU A 182 4.70 14.10 4.40
CA LEU A 182 4.79 14.29 5.86
C LEU A 182 5.89 15.28 6.26
N GLY A 183 6.60 15.87 5.30
CA GLY A 183 7.75 16.75 5.56
C GLY A 183 8.99 16.01 6.08
N LEU A 184 9.14 14.72 5.77
CA LEU A 184 10.19 13.85 6.28
C LEU A 184 11.14 13.35 5.18
N ASP A 185 12.40 13.09 5.58
CA ASP A 185 13.38 12.36 4.76
C ASP A 185 13.29 10.85 5.07
N PRO A 186 13.55 9.96 4.09
CA PRO A 186 13.58 8.52 4.31
C PRO A 186 14.48 8.05 5.48
N THR A 187 15.57 8.75 5.76
CA THR A 187 16.46 8.44 6.88
C THR A 187 15.83 8.68 8.26
N GLU A 188 14.72 9.41 8.31
CA GLU A 188 13.98 9.74 9.54
C GLU A 188 12.81 8.77 9.80
N ALA A 189 12.61 7.78 8.91
CA ALA A 189 11.48 6.85 8.97
C ALA A 189 11.93 5.39 9.09
N LEU A 190 11.12 4.60 9.76
CA LEU A 190 11.21 3.14 9.81
C LEU A 190 10.04 2.54 9.04
N MET A 191 10.32 1.79 7.98
CA MET A 191 9.34 0.98 7.27
C MET A 191 9.09 -0.33 8.03
N VAL A 192 7.85 -0.70 8.20
CA VAL A 192 7.44 -2.00 8.74
C VAL A 192 6.68 -2.75 7.65
N GLY A 193 7.19 -3.91 7.23
CA GLY A 193 6.58 -4.67 6.15
C GLY A 193 7.02 -6.13 6.10
N ASN A 194 6.36 -6.92 5.26
CA ASN A 194 6.53 -8.38 5.16
C ASN A 194 7.11 -8.85 3.83
N ASP A 195 7.21 -7.98 2.82
CA ASP A 195 7.72 -8.35 1.49
C ASP A 195 9.12 -7.79 1.23
N PRO A 196 10.18 -8.64 1.23
CA PRO A 196 11.55 -8.19 0.98
C PRO A 196 11.76 -7.54 -0.40
N LYS A 197 10.87 -7.79 -1.35
CA LYS A 197 10.96 -7.23 -2.71
C LYS A 197 10.29 -5.85 -2.83
N ARG A 198 9.35 -5.53 -1.94
CA ARG A 198 8.56 -4.30 -1.99
C ARG A 198 8.85 -3.35 -0.84
N ASP A 199 9.01 -3.87 0.39
CA ASP A 199 9.14 -3.05 1.60
C ASP A 199 10.59 -2.65 1.91
N PHE A 200 11.56 -3.25 1.21
CA PHE A 200 12.93 -2.78 1.24
C PHE A 200 13.16 -1.84 0.06
N ALA A 201 13.19 -0.55 0.34
CA ALA A 201 13.45 0.46 -0.68
C ALA A 201 14.72 0.17 -1.48
N GLU A 202 14.78 0.62 -2.72
CA GLU A 202 15.97 0.53 -3.55
C GLU A 202 17.20 1.10 -2.83
N PRO A 203 18.40 0.56 -3.10
CA PRO A 203 19.65 1.08 -2.54
C PRO A 203 19.79 2.59 -2.76
N GLY A 204 20.28 3.31 -1.76
CA GLY A 204 20.44 4.76 -1.81
C GLY A 204 19.18 5.57 -1.47
N CYS A 205 18.06 4.92 -1.15
CA CYS A 205 16.90 5.60 -0.59
C CYS A 205 17.15 6.12 0.83
N GLY A 206 17.92 5.39 1.64
CA GLY A 206 18.18 5.73 3.05
C GLY A 206 17.15 5.18 4.03
N LEU A 207 16.03 4.61 3.56
CA LEU A 207 14.98 4.07 4.41
C LEU A 207 15.44 2.78 5.11
N THR A 208 15.19 2.70 6.41
CA THR A 208 15.44 1.50 7.22
C THR A 208 14.16 0.67 7.32
N THR A 209 14.28 -0.67 7.29
CA THR A 209 13.12 -1.57 7.32
C THR A 209 13.22 -2.53 8.50
N ALA A 210 12.13 -2.62 9.29
CA ALA A 210 11.82 -3.71 10.21
C ALA A 210 10.94 -4.73 9.47
N TYR A 211 11.30 -6.01 9.55
CA TYR A 211 10.65 -7.06 8.78
C TYR A 211 9.77 -7.93 9.67
N VAL A 212 8.50 -8.06 9.29
CA VAL A 212 7.47 -8.82 10.05
C VAL A 212 7.00 -10.09 9.33
N GLY A 213 7.67 -10.47 8.25
CA GLY A 213 7.42 -11.73 7.54
C GLY A 213 8.21 -12.91 8.10
N GLY A 214 8.19 -14.01 7.38
CA GLY A 214 8.98 -15.20 7.72
C GLY A 214 10.45 -15.10 7.31
N GLY A 215 11.38 -15.48 8.19
CA GLY A 215 12.83 -15.45 7.94
C GLY A 215 13.52 -14.19 8.44
N GLU A 216 14.79 -14.02 8.08
CA GLU A 216 15.66 -12.94 8.55
C GLU A 216 16.41 -12.31 7.37
N PRO A 217 15.79 -11.41 6.59
CA PRO A 217 16.47 -10.70 5.51
C PRO A 217 17.63 -9.86 6.03
N GLU A 218 18.81 -9.97 5.41
CA GLU A 218 20.04 -9.26 5.85
C GLU A 218 19.87 -7.73 5.95
N ARG A 219 18.98 -7.15 5.13
CA ARG A 219 18.75 -5.70 5.11
C ARG A 219 17.83 -5.22 6.24
N ALA A 220 17.15 -6.11 6.93
CA ALA A 220 16.27 -5.75 8.05
C ALA A 220 17.09 -5.27 9.25
N CYS A 221 16.64 -4.20 9.89
CA CYS A 221 17.21 -3.78 11.17
C CYS A 221 16.65 -4.58 12.35
N TRP A 222 15.51 -5.19 12.15
CA TRP A 222 14.81 -6.04 13.10
C TRP A 222 13.89 -7.03 12.34
N CYS A 223 13.72 -8.24 12.91
CA CYS A 223 12.81 -9.27 12.40
C CYS A 223 11.98 -9.87 13.52
N GLY A 224 10.72 -10.19 13.24
CA GLY A 224 9.81 -10.82 14.21
C GLY A 224 8.36 -10.82 13.71
N SER A 225 7.43 -11.20 14.57
CA SER A 225 6.00 -11.06 14.27
C SER A 225 5.52 -9.61 14.51
N MET A 226 4.35 -9.24 13.96
CA MET A 226 3.77 -7.94 14.23
C MET A 226 3.43 -7.72 15.72
N ALA A 227 3.01 -8.78 16.43
CA ALA A 227 2.79 -8.73 17.87
C ALA A 227 4.09 -8.51 18.65
N ASP A 228 5.20 -9.13 18.23
CA ASP A 228 6.52 -8.87 18.81
C ASP A 228 6.97 -7.44 18.53
N PHE A 229 6.75 -6.92 17.31
CA PHE A 229 7.05 -5.53 16.96
C PHE A 229 6.35 -4.56 17.91
N ALA A 230 5.04 -4.73 18.10
CA ALA A 230 4.26 -3.88 19.01
C ALA A 230 4.80 -3.91 20.44
N SER A 231 5.13 -5.10 20.97
CA SER A 231 5.59 -5.26 22.35
C SER A 231 7.03 -4.81 22.59
N ARG A 232 7.88 -4.79 21.56
CA ARG A 232 9.31 -4.47 21.63
C ARG A 232 9.67 -3.15 20.95
N LEU A 233 8.70 -2.27 20.75
CA LEU A 233 8.88 -1.04 19.98
C LEU A 233 10.01 -0.15 20.51
N ASP A 234 10.16 -0.02 21.84
CA ASP A 234 11.22 0.80 22.44
C ASP A 234 12.63 0.24 22.15
N GLU A 235 12.77 -1.08 22.15
CA GLU A 235 14.03 -1.74 21.74
C GLU A 235 14.35 -1.46 20.27
N ILE A 236 13.33 -1.54 19.41
CA ILE A 236 13.48 -1.33 17.96
C ILE A 236 13.89 0.12 17.66
N ILE A 237 13.28 1.08 18.35
CA ILE A 237 13.65 2.50 18.28
C ILE A 237 15.11 2.70 18.72
N GLY A 238 15.53 2.02 19.79
CA GLY A 238 16.92 2.04 20.26
C GLY A 238 17.91 1.54 19.22
N ARG A 239 17.61 0.41 18.57
CA ARG A 239 18.44 -0.15 17.49
C ARG A 239 18.54 0.77 16.26
N PHE A 240 17.42 1.46 15.92
CA PHE A 240 17.43 2.45 14.86
C PHE A 240 18.42 3.59 15.18
N ALA A 241 18.41 4.11 16.39
CA ALA A 241 19.31 5.19 16.83
C ALA A 241 20.79 4.77 16.87
N GLU A 242 21.08 3.51 17.25
CA GLU A 242 22.46 2.97 17.21
C GLU A 242 22.99 2.85 15.79
N ARG A 243 22.18 2.36 14.85
CA ARG A 243 22.56 2.24 13.45
C ARG A 243 22.83 3.60 12.79
N GLU A 244 22.06 4.61 13.13
CA GLU A 244 22.28 5.98 12.67
C GLU A 244 23.64 6.51 13.13
N ARG A 245 24.05 6.25 14.37
CA ARG A 245 25.37 6.65 14.90
C ARG A 245 26.53 5.98 14.16
N LEU A 246 26.41 4.67 13.88
CA LEU A 246 27.44 3.89 13.17
C LEU A 246 27.60 4.27 11.68
N GLN A 247 26.66 4.99 11.10
CA GLN A 247 26.74 5.49 9.73
C GLN A 247 27.35 6.90 9.65
N LEU A 248 27.50 7.59 10.79
CA LEU A 248 28.05 8.94 10.88
C LEU A 248 29.56 8.93 11.28
N ASP A 249 30.06 7.80 11.75
CA ASP A 249 31.47 7.54 12.08
C ASP A 249 32.19 6.84 10.89
#